data_6b5317362aec75a6bec5b412575f546f
#
_entry.id   6b5317362aec75a6bec5b412575f546f
#
_cell.length_a   1.000
_cell.length_b   1.000
_cell.length_c   1.000
_cell.angle_alpha   90.00
_cell.angle_beta   90.00
_cell.angle_gamma   90.00
#
_symmetry.space_group_name_H-M   'P 1'
#
loop_
_entity.id
_entity.type
_entity.pdbx_description
1 polymer ?
#
loop_
_entity_poly.entity_id
_entity_poly.type
_entity_poly.pdbx_seq_one_letter_code
_entity_poly.pdbx_strand_id
1 'polypeptide(L)'
;MCIRDSSWGEEITEDQKQFTKKLFENTSKVYEFNEDYLDIFLALTSSGPAIIALIIEALSDGGLSGGLPKIISEELVMEMILGTIFLIKENKLTTSELKNLVTSPGGTTISALRVLEKKSVRSALIESVVSASNRSKEFR
;
A
#
# COMPACT_ATOMS: atom_id res chain seq x y z
N MET A 1 -0.86 11.76 6.24
CA MET A 1 -1.67 11.07 7.26
C MET A 1 -0.84 9.92 7.80
N CYS A 2 -0.54 9.93 9.09
CA CYS A 2 0.20 8.83 9.70
C CYS A 2 -0.74 7.66 10.03
N ILE A 3 -0.24 6.45 9.92
CA ILE A 3 -0.88 5.23 10.40
C ILE A 3 -0.10 4.81 11.64
N ARG A 4 -0.79 4.45 12.71
CA ARG A 4 -0.18 3.96 13.95
C ARG A 4 -0.81 2.64 14.35
N ASP A 5 0.01 1.78 14.88
CA ASP A 5 -0.37 0.52 15.51
C ASP A 5 -0.23 0.63 17.02
N SER A 6 -1.02 -0.16 17.71
CA SER A 6 -0.95 -0.33 19.16
C SER A 6 -1.21 -1.77 19.52
N SER A 7 -0.37 -2.31 20.39
CA SER A 7 -0.63 -3.52 21.15
C SER A 7 -0.63 -3.16 22.62
N TRP A 8 -1.49 -3.82 23.39
CA TRP A 8 -1.70 -3.49 24.79
C TRP A 8 -1.16 -4.58 25.69
N GLY A 9 -0.39 -4.19 26.71
CA GLY A 9 0.00 -5.09 27.78
C GLY A 9 -1.21 -5.54 28.64
N GLU A 10 -1.07 -6.66 29.32
CA GLU A 10 -2.16 -7.29 30.09
C GLU A 10 -2.68 -6.41 31.24
N GLU A 11 -1.86 -5.49 31.76
CA GLU A 11 -2.20 -4.64 32.90
C GLU A 11 -2.87 -3.30 32.52
N ILE A 12 -3.10 -3.03 31.22
CA ILE A 12 -3.63 -1.76 30.76
C ILE A 12 -5.15 -1.71 30.89
N THR A 13 -5.65 -0.67 31.59
CA THR A 13 -7.10 -0.42 31.74
C THR A 13 -7.73 0.15 30.46
N GLU A 14 -9.04 -0.03 30.31
CA GLU A 14 -9.79 0.52 29.18
C GLU A 14 -9.71 2.08 29.13
N ASP A 15 -9.67 2.74 30.26
CA ASP A 15 -9.52 4.21 30.33
C ASP A 15 -8.16 4.66 29.77
N GLN A 16 -7.09 3.93 30.09
CA GLN A 16 -5.77 4.19 29.54
C GLN A 16 -5.69 3.95 28.03
N LYS A 17 -6.33 2.92 27.53
CA LYS A 17 -6.45 2.65 26.09
C LYS A 17 -7.19 3.79 25.38
N GLN A 18 -8.33 4.20 25.90
CA GLN A 18 -9.14 5.29 25.36
C GLN A 18 -8.38 6.62 25.36
N PHE A 19 -7.68 6.92 26.45
CA PHE A 19 -6.84 8.11 26.53
C PHE A 19 -5.74 8.10 25.46
N THR A 20 -5.02 6.99 25.31
CA THR A 20 -3.95 6.84 24.31
C THR A 20 -4.48 6.97 22.88
N LYS A 21 -5.64 6.37 22.58
CA LYS A 21 -6.29 6.52 21.26
C LYS A 21 -6.58 7.99 20.96
N LYS A 22 -7.21 8.71 21.89
CA LYS A 22 -7.55 10.13 21.74
C LYS A 22 -6.33 11.01 21.47
N LEU A 23 -5.18 10.70 22.06
CA LEU A 23 -3.95 11.44 21.79
C LEU A 23 -3.52 11.38 20.32
N PHE A 24 -3.75 10.25 19.67
CA PHE A 24 -3.30 10.01 18.28
C PHE A 24 -4.36 10.21 17.21
N GLU A 25 -5.65 10.18 17.56
CA GLU A 25 -6.77 10.28 16.59
C GLU A 25 -6.72 11.54 15.72
N ASN A 26 -6.25 12.66 16.28
CA ASN A 26 -6.13 13.93 15.57
C ASN A 26 -5.00 13.95 14.52
N THR A 27 -4.02 13.07 14.63
CA THR A 27 -2.82 13.05 13.78
C THR A 27 -2.67 11.78 12.95
N SER A 28 -3.36 10.71 13.34
CA SER A 28 -3.12 9.36 12.82
C SER A 28 -4.40 8.53 12.82
N LYS A 29 -4.49 7.58 11.91
CA LYS A 29 -5.46 6.50 12.03
C LYS A 29 -4.83 5.40 12.90
N VAL A 30 -5.42 5.14 14.07
CA VAL A 30 -4.93 4.15 15.04
C VAL A 30 -5.59 2.80 14.76
N TYR A 31 -4.78 1.76 14.71
CA TYR A 31 -5.22 0.37 14.61
C TYR A 31 -4.74 -0.41 15.82
N GLU A 32 -5.59 -1.27 16.36
CA GLU A 32 -5.27 -2.19 17.42
C GLU A 32 -5.07 -3.60 16.86
N PHE A 33 -3.96 -4.20 17.24
CA PHE A 33 -3.64 -5.55 16.85
C PHE A 33 -3.04 -6.33 18.02
N ASN A 34 -3.13 -7.66 17.94
CA ASN A 34 -2.29 -8.53 18.73
C ASN A 34 -0.82 -8.26 18.36
N GLU A 35 0.07 -8.33 19.33
CA GLU A 35 1.52 -8.10 19.17
C GLU A 35 2.14 -8.93 18.05
N ASP A 36 1.63 -10.13 17.81
CA ASP A 36 2.07 -11.03 16.73
C ASP A 36 1.96 -10.41 15.33
N TYR A 37 1.10 -9.40 15.15
CA TYR A 37 0.90 -8.70 13.87
C TYR A 37 1.75 -7.44 13.70
N LEU A 38 2.47 -6.98 14.73
CA LEU A 38 3.20 -5.71 14.66
C LEU A 38 4.29 -5.71 13.59
N ASP A 39 5.00 -6.82 13.40
CA ASP A 39 6.06 -6.92 12.39
C ASP A 39 5.51 -6.83 10.95
N ILE A 40 4.39 -7.48 10.67
CA ILE A 40 3.77 -7.41 9.35
C ILE A 40 3.08 -6.07 9.12
N PHE A 41 2.53 -5.47 10.19
CA PHE A 41 1.99 -4.11 10.13
C PHE A 41 3.09 -3.10 9.79
N LEU A 42 4.24 -3.17 10.46
CA LEU A 42 5.41 -2.34 10.18
C LEU A 42 5.88 -2.51 8.72
N ALA A 43 5.94 -3.74 8.22
CA ALA A 43 6.31 -4.01 6.84
C ALA A 43 5.37 -3.33 5.83
N LEU A 44 4.06 -3.30 6.11
CA LEU A 44 3.07 -2.67 5.24
C LEU A 44 3.05 -1.14 5.35
N THR A 45 3.22 -0.58 6.54
CA THR A 45 2.98 0.84 6.79
C THR A 45 4.25 1.68 6.83
N SER A 46 5.33 1.15 7.36
CA SER A 46 6.62 1.86 7.47
C SER A 46 7.53 1.59 6.27
N SER A 47 7.58 0.34 5.77
CA SER A 47 8.34 -0.01 4.57
C SER A 47 7.53 0.19 3.28
N GLY A 48 6.21 0.11 3.35
CA GLY A 48 5.31 0.25 2.21
C GLY A 48 5.51 1.51 1.37
N PRO A 49 5.74 2.71 1.95
CA PRO A 49 6.01 3.92 1.17
C PRO A 49 7.19 3.79 0.21
N ALA A 50 8.26 3.09 0.59
CA ALA A 50 9.41 2.85 -0.30
C ALA A 50 9.05 1.92 -1.46
N ILE A 51 8.22 0.90 -1.21
CA ILE A 51 7.72 -0.01 -2.24
C ILE A 51 6.83 0.76 -3.23
N ILE A 52 5.94 1.61 -2.73
CA ILE A 52 5.08 2.45 -3.59
C ILE A 52 5.92 3.46 -4.38
N ALA A 53 6.94 4.07 -3.78
CA ALA A 53 7.85 4.98 -4.49
C ALA A 53 8.54 4.28 -5.67
N LEU A 54 9.04 3.05 -5.48
CA LEU A 54 9.61 2.24 -6.55
C LEU A 54 8.60 1.96 -7.67
N ILE A 55 7.33 1.66 -7.33
CA ILE A 55 6.27 1.42 -8.30
C ILE A 55 5.97 2.71 -9.09
N ILE A 56 5.89 3.86 -8.42
CA ILE A 56 5.68 5.16 -9.07
C ILE A 56 6.81 5.44 -10.06
N GLU A 57 8.06 5.26 -9.63
CA GLU A 57 9.24 5.47 -10.47
C GLU A 57 9.21 4.55 -11.70
N ALA A 58 8.96 3.25 -11.52
CA ALA A 58 8.91 2.30 -12.62
C ALA A 58 7.80 2.60 -13.64
N LEU A 59 6.61 2.98 -13.17
CA LEU A 59 5.51 3.39 -14.05
C LEU A 59 5.84 4.70 -14.79
N SER A 60 6.47 5.65 -14.11
CA SER A 60 6.93 6.92 -14.71
C SER A 60 7.99 6.71 -15.78
N ASP A 61 8.90 5.76 -15.55
CA ASP A 61 9.91 5.37 -16.55
C ASP A 61 9.27 4.69 -17.77
N GLY A 62 8.18 3.97 -17.56
CA GLY A 62 7.34 3.47 -18.65
C GLY A 62 6.76 4.59 -19.51
N GLY A 63 6.24 5.65 -18.89
CA GLY A 63 5.76 6.86 -19.58
C GLY A 63 6.88 7.60 -20.32
N LEU A 64 8.06 7.73 -19.69
CA LEU A 64 9.26 8.29 -20.32
C LEU A 64 9.67 7.48 -21.55
N SER A 65 9.67 6.15 -21.45
CA SER A 65 9.97 5.25 -22.57
C SER A 65 8.95 5.39 -23.72
N GLY A 66 7.72 5.80 -23.40
CA GLY A 66 6.67 6.12 -24.36
C GLY A 66 6.77 7.54 -24.94
N GLY A 67 7.77 8.34 -24.55
CA GLY A 67 8.01 9.70 -25.08
C GLY A 67 7.46 10.84 -24.22
N LEU A 68 6.89 10.58 -23.05
CA LEU A 68 6.47 11.65 -22.13
C LEU A 68 7.67 12.26 -21.39
N PRO A 69 7.66 13.58 -21.12
CA PRO A 69 8.63 14.18 -20.22
C PRO A 69 8.54 13.53 -18.82
N LYS A 70 9.68 13.26 -18.17
CA LYS A 70 9.76 12.56 -16.89
C LYS A 70 8.85 13.20 -15.81
N ILE A 71 8.91 14.52 -15.68
CA ILE A 71 8.12 15.28 -14.70
C ILE A 71 6.62 15.07 -14.91
N ILE A 72 6.15 15.15 -16.15
CA ILE A 72 4.73 14.93 -16.47
C ILE A 72 4.32 13.48 -16.22
N SER A 73 5.18 12.53 -16.59
CA SER A 73 4.91 11.10 -16.37
C SER A 73 4.76 10.79 -14.88
N GLU A 74 5.61 11.36 -14.04
CA GLU A 74 5.56 11.17 -12.59
C GLU A 74 4.30 11.78 -11.96
N GLU A 75 3.93 12.99 -12.36
CA GLU A 75 2.71 13.65 -11.94
C GLU A 75 1.46 12.82 -12.30
N LEU A 76 1.37 12.36 -13.55
CA LEU A 76 0.25 11.53 -14.01
C LEU A 76 0.14 10.22 -13.25
N VAL A 77 1.26 9.58 -12.95
CA VAL A 77 1.26 8.32 -12.15
C VAL A 77 0.77 8.57 -10.73
N MET A 78 1.22 9.63 -10.08
CA MET A 78 0.77 9.97 -8.72
C MET A 78 -0.74 10.26 -8.70
N GLU A 79 -1.25 11.08 -9.62
CA GLU A 79 -2.67 11.38 -9.72
C GLU A 79 -3.51 10.14 -10.04
N MET A 80 -3.03 9.27 -10.92
CA MET A 80 -3.70 7.99 -11.22
C MET A 80 -3.79 7.10 -9.97
N ILE A 81 -2.74 6.99 -9.16
CA ILE A 81 -2.75 6.19 -7.93
C ILE A 81 -3.73 6.78 -6.91
N LEU A 82 -3.71 8.10 -6.70
CA LEU A 82 -4.64 8.79 -5.81
C LEU A 82 -6.10 8.57 -6.25
N GLY A 83 -6.39 8.76 -7.53
CA GLY A 83 -7.72 8.52 -8.10
C GLY A 83 -8.17 7.06 -7.95
N THR A 84 -7.26 6.11 -8.13
CA THR A 84 -7.54 4.68 -7.96
C THR A 84 -7.94 4.35 -6.52
N ILE A 85 -7.18 4.86 -5.54
CA ILE A 85 -7.48 4.68 -4.11
C ILE A 85 -8.82 5.33 -3.74
N PHE A 86 -9.06 6.54 -4.26
CA PHE A 86 -10.32 7.26 -4.06
C PHE A 86 -11.52 6.46 -4.58
N LEU A 87 -11.46 5.96 -5.83
CA LEU A 87 -12.53 5.14 -6.41
C LEU A 87 -12.84 3.90 -5.59
N ILE A 88 -11.81 3.18 -5.13
CA ILE A 88 -11.98 1.99 -4.28
C ILE A 88 -12.72 2.35 -2.98
N LYS A 89 -12.31 3.43 -2.32
CA LYS A 89 -12.85 3.81 -1.01
C LYS A 89 -14.28 4.35 -1.11
N GLU A 90 -14.54 5.26 -2.04
CA GLU A 90 -15.85 5.90 -2.20
C GLU A 90 -16.92 4.90 -2.64
N ASN A 91 -16.59 4.02 -3.56
CA ASN A 91 -17.55 3.04 -4.08
C ASN A 91 -17.50 1.70 -3.34
N LYS A 92 -16.67 1.57 -2.29
CA LYS A 92 -16.48 0.34 -1.51
C LYS A 92 -16.15 -0.88 -2.39
N LEU A 93 -15.43 -0.66 -3.47
CA LEU A 93 -15.03 -1.71 -4.39
C LEU A 93 -13.89 -2.55 -3.78
N THR A 94 -13.89 -3.83 -4.12
CA THR A 94 -12.67 -4.64 -4.01
C THR A 94 -11.68 -4.27 -5.12
N THR A 95 -10.40 -4.53 -4.90
CA THR A 95 -9.37 -4.32 -5.94
C THR A 95 -9.63 -5.17 -7.19
N SER A 96 -10.25 -6.34 -7.03
CA SER A 96 -10.64 -7.22 -8.13
C SER A 96 -11.77 -6.63 -8.98
N GLU A 97 -12.79 -6.09 -8.34
CA GLU A 97 -13.90 -5.43 -9.04
C GLU A 97 -13.41 -4.22 -9.83
N LEU A 98 -12.60 -3.34 -9.22
CA LEU A 98 -12.05 -2.21 -9.96
C LEU A 98 -11.21 -2.67 -11.16
N LYS A 99 -10.34 -3.66 -10.97
CA LYS A 99 -9.55 -4.22 -12.07
C LYS A 99 -10.43 -4.73 -13.22
N ASN A 100 -11.53 -5.41 -12.91
CA ASN A 100 -12.47 -5.89 -13.92
C ASN A 100 -13.19 -4.74 -14.64
N LEU A 101 -13.59 -3.69 -13.92
CA LEU A 101 -14.26 -2.52 -14.50
C LEU A 101 -13.41 -1.81 -15.55
N VAL A 102 -12.09 -1.77 -15.37
CA VAL A 102 -11.17 -1.08 -16.28
C VAL A 102 -10.52 -2.00 -17.30
N THR A 103 -10.95 -3.27 -17.37
CA THR A 103 -10.35 -4.28 -18.26
C THR A 103 -11.36 -4.75 -19.30
N SER A 104 -11.24 -4.23 -20.53
CA SER A 104 -12.03 -4.68 -21.66
C SER A 104 -11.37 -5.85 -22.41
N PRO A 105 -12.17 -6.70 -23.10
CA PRO A 105 -11.64 -7.77 -23.93
C PRO A 105 -10.70 -7.24 -25.02
N GLY A 106 -9.46 -7.77 -25.06
CA GLY A 106 -8.45 -7.36 -26.03
C GLY A 106 -7.87 -5.95 -25.83
N GLY A 107 -8.24 -5.25 -24.74
CA GLY A 107 -7.82 -3.88 -24.47
C GLY A 107 -6.37 -3.74 -23.97
N THR A 108 -5.96 -2.49 -23.81
CA THR A 108 -4.61 -2.15 -23.34
C THR A 108 -4.36 -2.62 -21.91
N THR A 109 -5.36 -2.54 -21.04
CA THR A 109 -5.26 -2.96 -19.64
C THR A 109 -4.95 -4.43 -19.49
N ILE A 110 -5.68 -5.32 -20.21
CA ILE A 110 -5.39 -6.77 -20.12
C ILE A 110 -4.02 -7.10 -20.69
N SER A 111 -3.57 -6.41 -21.73
CA SER A 111 -2.22 -6.57 -22.29
C SER A 111 -1.14 -6.22 -21.26
N ALA A 112 -1.29 -5.09 -20.56
CA ALA A 112 -0.37 -4.66 -19.51
C ALA A 112 -0.38 -5.65 -18.32
N LEU A 113 -1.55 -6.05 -17.83
CA LEU A 113 -1.67 -7.02 -16.73
C LEU A 113 -0.98 -8.35 -17.06
N ARG A 114 -1.12 -8.85 -18.30
CA ARG A 114 -0.41 -10.07 -18.73
C ARG A 114 1.11 -9.95 -18.63
N VAL A 115 1.67 -8.79 -18.95
CA VAL A 115 3.12 -8.56 -18.82
C VAL A 115 3.53 -8.62 -17.34
N LEU A 116 2.77 -7.96 -16.44
CA LEU A 116 3.06 -7.96 -15.01
C LEU A 116 2.98 -9.38 -14.40
N GLU A 117 1.96 -10.15 -14.76
CA GLU A 117 1.82 -11.53 -14.29
C GLU A 117 2.93 -12.44 -14.86
N LYS A 118 3.28 -12.30 -16.14
CA LYS A 118 4.40 -13.04 -16.76
C LYS A 118 5.76 -12.74 -16.09
N LYS A 119 5.93 -11.52 -15.60
CA LYS A 119 7.15 -11.07 -14.88
C LYS A 119 7.08 -11.32 -13.38
N SER A 120 6.05 -12.00 -12.89
CA SER A 120 5.86 -12.36 -11.48
C SER A 120 5.89 -11.15 -10.53
N VAL A 121 5.43 -9.98 -10.98
CA VAL A 121 5.42 -8.76 -10.17
C VAL A 121 4.61 -8.95 -8.89
N ARG A 122 3.49 -9.66 -8.97
CA ARG A 122 2.65 -9.99 -7.79
C ARG A 122 3.46 -10.76 -6.73
N SER A 123 4.19 -11.81 -7.14
CA SER A 123 5.05 -12.59 -6.23
C SER A 123 6.12 -11.72 -5.60
N ALA A 124 6.81 -10.91 -6.40
CA ALA A 124 7.85 -10.01 -5.90
C ALA A 124 7.33 -9.02 -4.84
N LEU A 125 6.14 -8.46 -5.04
CA LEU A 125 5.51 -7.56 -4.05
C LEU A 125 5.12 -8.30 -2.77
N ILE A 126 4.58 -9.51 -2.87
CA ILE A 126 4.27 -10.34 -1.70
C ILE A 126 5.55 -10.66 -0.93
N GLU A 127 6.57 -11.13 -1.62
CA GLU A 127 7.85 -11.49 -1.03
C GLU A 127 8.57 -10.29 -0.39
N SER A 128 8.47 -9.09 -0.96
CA SER A 128 9.06 -7.89 -0.38
C SER A 128 8.46 -7.54 0.99
N VAL A 129 7.14 -7.66 1.14
CA VAL A 129 6.45 -7.44 2.43
C VAL A 129 6.80 -8.53 3.44
N VAL A 130 6.82 -9.80 3.03
CA VAL A 130 7.21 -10.93 3.89
C VAL A 130 8.66 -10.79 4.35
N SER A 131 9.57 -10.43 3.45
CA SER A 131 10.97 -10.20 3.77
C SER A 131 11.16 -9.07 4.78
N ALA A 132 10.46 -7.94 4.60
CA ALA A 132 10.52 -6.82 5.54
C ALA A 132 9.99 -7.24 6.93
N SER A 133 8.90 -7.99 7.00
CA SER A 133 8.35 -8.52 8.25
C SER A 133 9.33 -9.48 8.95
N ASN A 134 9.96 -10.38 8.20
CA ASN A 134 10.95 -11.31 8.78
C ASN A 134 12.16 -10.55 9.30
N ARG A 135 12.63 -9.54 8.57
CA ARG A 135 13.75 -8.72 9.02
C ARG A 135 13.43 -7.94 10.30
N SER A 136 12.18 -7.46 10.46
CA SER A 136 11.73 -6.81 11.69
C SER A 136 11.87 -7.72 12.91
N LYS A 137 11.50 -9.00 12.78
CA LYS A 137 11.60 -9.99 13.86
C LYS A 137 13.04 -10.21 14.36
N GLU A 138 14.04 -10.01 13.50
CA GLU A 138 15.46 -10.18 13.88
C GLU A 138 15.96 -9.06 14.82
N PHE A 139 15.22 -7.95 14.96
CA PHE A 139 15.56 -6.83 15.86
C PHE A 139 14.83 -6.89 17.23
N ARG A 140 14.03 -7.90 17.45
CA ARG A 140 13.41 -8.21 18.76
C ARG A 140 14.28 -9.19 19.60
#